data_4600e29c41d92893c1af3b04d6cfaa14
#
_entry.id   4600e29c41d92893c1af3b04d6cfaa14
#
_cell.length_a   1.000
_cell.length_b   1.000
_cell.length_c   1.000
_cell.angle_alpha   90.00
_cell.angle_beta   90.00
_cell.angle_gamma   90.00
#
_symmetry.space_group_name_H-M   'P 1'
#
loop_
_entity.id
_entity.type
_entity.pdbx_description
1 polymer ?
#
loop_
_entity_poly.entity_id
_entity_poly.type
_entity_poly.pdbx_seq_one_letter_code
_entity_poly.pdbx_strand_id
1 'polypeptide(L)'
;MQDFGIVFIPRVSQGIFGLNPLPVDPHYKISRHIDALFGPEVSRALPARIEPEFSRRTGRIKNFGIDGNLVATLRTDGGLALTIFGAQYLLDRSEGFIENCVVASVDAIPFVSEGRSLFCRHVERCGSNIMPGSDVAVIDGRKVIAVGVSLLPAVLMNRFSRGVAVKVREGLRSRSEPTADKN
;
A
#
# COMPACT_ATOMS: atom_id res chain seq x y z
N MET A 1 -20.05 54.36 -43.69
CA MET A 1 -18.92 54.68 -42.86
C MET A 1 -19.10 53.83 -41.56
N GLN A 2 -18.47 52.67 -41.51
CA GLN A 2 -18.57 51.77 -40.37
C GLN A 2 -17.28 51.88 -39.57
N ASP A 3 -17.42 52.34 -38.33
CA ASP A 3 -16.32 52.41 -37.37
C ASP A 3 -15.92 51.02 -36.92
N PHE A 4 -14.73 50.61 -37.30
CA PHE A 4 -14.07 49.43 -36.72
C PHE A 4 -13.44 49.80 -35.38
N GLY A 5 -14.15 49.51 -34.30
CA GLY A 5 -13.61 49.62 -32.95
C GLY A 5 -12.45 48.64 -32.75
N ILE A 6 -11.25 49.19 -32.59
CA ILE A 6 -10.05 48.42 -32.21
C ILE A 6 -10.24 47.92 -30.79
N VAL A 7 -10.46 46.59 -30.63
CA VAL A 7 -10.45 45.94 -29.34
C VAL A 7 -9.02 45.91 -28.84
N PHE A 8 -8.73 46.69 -27.81
CA PHE A 8 -7.46 46.72 -27.11
C PHE A 8 -7.35 45.44 -26.28
N ILE A 9 -6.61 44.46 -26.77
CA ILE A 9 -6.25 43.28 -25.97
C ILE A 9 -5.10 43.72 -25.06
N PRO A 10 -5.27 43.72 -23.72
CA PRO A 10 -4.16 44.01 -22.84
C PRO A 10 -3.11 42.93 -22.99
N ARG A 11 -1.91 43.36 -23.32
CA ARG A 11 -0.70 42.55 -23.41
C ARG A 11 -0.45 41.95 -22.02
N VAL A 12 -0.77 40.67 -21.82
CA VAL A 12 -0.41 39.93 -20.63
C VAL A 12 1.11 39.77 -20.64
N SER A 13 1.79 40.71 -20.00
CA SER A 13 3.20 40.70 -19.80
C SER A 13 3.56 39.62 -18.78
N GLN A 14 4.38 38.69 -19.22
CA GLN A 14 5.46 38.02 -18.46
C GLN A 14 5.24 37.89 -16.96
N GLY A 15 4.87 36.67 -16.50
CA GLY A 15 4.77 36.37 -15.08
C GLY A 15 4.29 34.96 -14.75
N ILE A 16 4.35 34.01 -15.69
CA ILE A 16 3.92 32.61 -15.41
C ILE A 16 5.13 31.70 -15.11
N PHE A 17 6.25 32.23 -14.69
CA PHE A 17 7.40 31.46 -14.17
C PHE A 17 7.53 31.64 -12.67
N GLY A 18 6.46 31.38 -11.92
CA GLY A 18 6.46 31.51 -10.46
C GLY A 18 5.33 30.79 -9.76
N LEU A 19 4.56 29.97 -10.46
CA LEU A 19 3.66 29.04 -9.81
C LEU A 19 4.49 27.90 -9.28
N ASN A 20 4.93 27.99 -8.01
CA ASN A 20 5.22 26.80 -7.26
C ASN A 20 4.03 25.86 -7.48
N PRO A 21 4.25 24.64 -7.99
CA PRO A 21 3.14 23.70 -8.15
C PRO A 21 2.45 23.62 -6.78
N LEU A 22 1.16 23.90 -6.75
CA LEU A 22 0.36 23.80 -5.53
C LEU A 22 0.70 22.44 -4.90
N PRO A 23 1.02 22.38 -3.62
CA PRO A 23 1.37 21.13 -2.97
C PRO A 23 0.21 20.17 -3.20
N VAL A 24 0.47 19.06 -3.89
CA VAL A 24 -0.54 18.04 -4.14
C VAL A 24 -1.04 17.57 -2.78
N ASP A 25 -2.36 17.61 -2.57
CA ASP A 25 -2.99 17.14 -1.35
C ASP A 25 -2.47 15.73 -1.01
N PRO A 26 -1.91 15.53 0.21
CA PRO A 26 -1.38 14.24 0.63
C PRO A 26 -2.41 13.13 0.56
N HIS A 27 -3.67 13.40 0.90
CA HIS A 27 -4.75 12.44 0.83
C HIS A 27 -4.98 11.99 -0.61
N TYR A 28 -5.09 12.91 -1.54
CA TYR A 28 -5.22 12.59 -2.97
C TYR A 28 -4.05 11.74 -3.48
N LYS A 29 -2.82 12.12 -3.14
CA LYS A 29 -1.62 11.40 -3.56
C LYS A 29 -1.60 9.97 -3.03
N ILE A 30 -1.91 9.76 -1.75
CA ILE A 30 -1.94 8.44 -1.12
C ILE A 30 -3.07 7.60 -1.71
N SER A 31 -4.27 8.18 -1.91
CA SER A 31 -5.40 7.49 -2.53
C SER A 31 -5.07 6.97 -3.92
N ARG A 32 -4.48 7.83 -4.77
CA ARG A 32 -4.07 7.41 -6.13
C ARG A 32 -2.99 6.33 -6.10
N HIS A 33 -2.10 6.38 -5.13
CA HIS A 33 -1.05 5.37 -4.96
C HIS A 33 -1.62 4.02 -4.54
N ILE A 34 -2.56 4.02 -3.59
CA ILE A 34 -3.28 2.80 -3.16
C ILE A 34 -4.04 2.18 -4.32
N ASP A 35 -4.81 2.99 -5.07
CA ASP A 35 -5.57 2.49 -6.23
C ASP A 35 -4.66 1.91 -7.31
N ALA A 36 -3.49 2.52 -7.54
CA ALA A 36 -2.53 2.04 -8.52
C ALA A 36 -1.90 0.69 -8.15
N LEU A 37 -1.69 0.43 -6.85
CA LEU A 37 -1.03 -0.78 -6.36
C LEU A 37 -2.00 -1.92 -6.04
N PHE A 38 -3.15 -1.59 -5.45
CA PHE A 38 -4.08 -2.59 -4.89
C PHE A 38 -5.38 -2.73 -5.68
N GLY A 39 -5.56 -1.91 -6.71
CA GLY A 39 -6.74 -1.95 -7.56
C GLY A 39 -7.65 -0.73 -7.39
N PRO A 40 -8.49 -0.47 -8.41
CA PRO A 40 -9.36 0.69 -8.43
C PRO A 40 -10.30 0.69 -7.22
N GLU A 41 -10.54 1.90 -6.68
CA GLU A 41 -11.47 2.16 -5.58
C GLU A 41 -11.09 1.58 -4.21
N VAL A 42 -9.95 0.86 -4.08
CA VAL A 42 -9.47 0.40 -2.76
C VAL A 42 -9.23 1.59 -1.83
N SER A 43 -8.80 2.72 -2.37
CA SER A 43 -8.60 3.95 -1.59
C SER A 43 -9.88 4.52 -0.97
N ARG A 44 -11.07 4.11 -1.41
CA ARG A 44 -12.35 4.51 -0.77
C ARG A 44 -12.47 4.00 0.66
N ALA A 45 -11.69 2.98 1.04
CA ALA A 45 -11.57 2.52 2.41
C ALA A 45 -10.94 3.57 3.35
N LEU A 46 -10.17 4.52 2.81
CA LEU A 46 -9.51 5.54 3.62
C LEU A 46 -10.52 6.54 4.20
N PRO A 47 -10.32 6.99 5.44
CA PRO A 47 -11.13 8.06 6.01
C PRO A 47 -10.77 9.39 5.35
N ALA A 48 -11.64 10.39 5.49
CA ALA A 48 -11.39 11.74 4.99
C ALA A 48 -10.12 12.37 5.59
N ARG A 49 -9.74 11.97 6.79
CA ARG A 49 -8.53 12.45 7.47
C ARG A 49 -7.54 11.30 7.62
N ILE A 50 -6.36 11.47 7.06
CA ILE A 50 -5.18 10.64 7.25
C ILE A 50 -4.06 11.46 7.88
N GLU A 51 -3.04 10.81 8.42
CA GLU A 51 -1.91 11.42 9.12
C GLU A 51 -0.61 11.17 8.34
N PRO A 52 -0.30 12.00 7.32
CA PRO A 52 0.93 11.84 6.55
C PRO A 52 2.15 12.32 7.34
N GLU A 53 3.21 11.53 7.35
CA GLU A 53 4.53 11.93 7.84
C GLU A 53 5.45 12.23 6.67
N PHE A 54 6.14 13.37 6.73
CA PHE A 54 7.05 13.81 5.67
C PHE A 54 8.51 13.58 6.06
N SER A 55 9.30 13.16 5.09
CA SER A 55 10.76 13.11 5.24
C SER A 55 11.34 14.51 5.37
N ARG A 56 12.04 14.78 6.47
CA ARG A 56 12.72 16.07 6.68
C ARG A 56 13.74 16.39 5.59
N ARG A 57 14.36 15.36 5.02
CA ARG A 57 15.41 15.53 4.00
C ARG A 57 14.87 15.83 2.60
N THR A 58 13.71 15.24 2.24
CA THR A 58 13.22 15.28 0.86
C THR A 58 11.87 15.96 0.69
N GLY A 59 11.16 16.28 1.80
CA GLY A 59 9.79 16.79 1.76
C GLY A 59 8.76 15.82 1.20
N ARG A 60 9.14 14.58 0.87
CA ARG A 60 8.22 13.56 0.36
C ARG A 60 7.48 12.86 1.50
N ILE A 61 6.28 12.38 1.23
CA ILE A 61 5.55 11.52 2.17
C ILE A 61 6.39 10.26 2.39
N LYS A 62 6.70 9.97 3.65
CA LYS A 62 7.47 8.81 4.08
C LYS A 62 6.55 7.66 4.47
N ASN A 63 5.55 7.97 5.29
CA ASN A 63 4.54 7.04 5.76
C ASN A 63 3.22 7.79 6.00
N PHE A 64 2.16 7.05 6.29
CA PHE A 64 0.91 7.64 6.77
C PHE A 64 0.21 6.73 7.77
N GLY A 65 -0.56 7.36 8.66
CA GLY A 65 -1.34 6.71 9.70
C GLY A 65 -2.82 7.09 9.64
N ILE A 66 -3.60 6.39 10.44
CA ILE A 66 -5.02 6.62 10.72
C ILE A 66 -5.20 6.45 12.22
N ASP A 67 -5.78 7.44 12.89
CA ASP A 67 -6.05 7.43 14.34
C ASP A 67 -4.82 7.02 15.17
N GLY A 68 -3.66 7.59 14.85
CA GLY A 68 -2.39 7.32 15.52
C GLY A 68 -1.74 5.96 15.18
N ASN A 69 -2.36 5.13 14.34
CA ASN A 69 -1.81 3.85 13.93
C ASN A 69 -1.18 3.93 12.55
N LEU A 70 0.05 3.45 12.41
CA LEU A 70 0.74 3.39 11.12
C LEU A 70 0.03 2.43 10.17
N VAL A 71 -0.36 2.93 9.00
CA VAL A 71 -1.00 2.13 7.93
C VAL A 71 0.03 1.58 6.97
N ALA A 72 0.89 2.44 6.46
CA ALA A 72 1.91 2.04 5.49
C ALA A 72 3.09 3.01 5.42
N THR A 73 4.21 2.48 4.93
CA THR A 73 5.41 3.24 4.56
C THR A 73 5.58 3.24 3.04
N LEU A 74 5.77 4.43 2.45
CA LEU A 74 6.05 4.57 1.03
C LEU A 74 7.50 4.19 0.75
N ARG A 75 7.69 3.21 -0.12
CA ARG A 75 9.02 2.73 -0.51
C ARG A 75 9.61 3.60 -1.63
N THR A 76 10.93 3.61 -1.72
CA THR A 76 11.64 4.38 -2.77
C THR A 76 11.46 3.80 -4.17
N ASP A 77 11.14 2.51 -4.27
CA ASP A 77 10.84 1.80 -5.52
C ASP A 77 9.40 1.99 -6.01
N GLY A 78 8.60 2.79 -5.31
CA GLY A 78 7.20 3.03 -5.64
C GLY A 78 6.22 2.05 -4.98
N GLY A 79 6.69 1.04 -4.23
CA GLY A 79 5.85 0.14 -3.44
C GLY A 79 5.32 0.80 -2.17
N LEU A 80 4.38 0.14 -1.53
CA LEU A 80 3.73 0.59 -0.30
C LEU A 80 3.79 -0.53 0.75
N ALA A 81 4.74 -0.42 1.68
CA ALA A 81 4.90 -1.41 2.73
C ALA A 81 3.78 -1.28 3.77
N LEU A 82 2.74 -2.10 3.65
CA LEU A 82 1.63 -2.16 4.60
C LEU A 82 2.10 -2.69 5.96
N THR A 83 1.53 -2.16 7.03
CA THR A 83 1.53 -2.81 8.35
C THR A 83 0.40 -3.82 8.44
N ILE A 84 0.41 -4.69 9.46
CA ILE A 84 -0.73 -5.61 9.71
C ILE A 84 -2.01 -4.83 9.96
N PHE A 85 -1.93 -3.73 10.73
CA PHE A 85 -3.06 -2.83 10.95
C PHE A 85 -3.58 -2.25 9.64
N GLY A 86 -2.69 -1.73 8.78
CA GLY A 86 -3.08 -1.13 7.50
C GLY A 86 -3.72 -2.13 6.55
N ALA A 87 -3.16 -3.34 6.46
CA ALA A 87 -3.71 -4.41 5.64
C ALA A 87 -5.09 -4.86 6.15
N GLN A 88 -5.27 -5.01 7.48
CA GLN A 88 -6.55 -5.35 8.08
C GLN A 88 -7.58 -4.24 7.84
N TYR A 89 -7.17 -2.97 8.00
CA TYR A 89 -8.03 -1.82 7.78
C TYR A 89 -8.59 -1.78 6.35
N LEU A 90 -7.74 -2.05 5.34
CA LEU A 90 -8.17 -2.11 3.94
C LEU A 90 -9.05 -3.33 3.66
N LEU A 91 -8.71 -4.50 4.22
CA LEU A 91 -9.47 -5.74 4.04
C LEU A 91 -10.90 -5.64 4.60
N ASP A 92 -11.08 -4.94 5.71
CA ASP A 92 -12.38 -4.80 6.36
C ASP A 92 -13.30 -3.81 5.64
N ARG A 93 -12.74 -2.85 4.88
CA ARG A 93 -13.48 -1.73 4.29
C ARG A 93 -13.50 -1.69 2.77
N SER A 94 -12.70 -2.55 2.12
CA SER A 94 -12.65 -2.66 0.66
C SER A 94 -12.77 -4.11 0.24
N GLU A 95 -13.84 -4.44 -0.48
CA GLU A 95 -13.99 -5.77 -1.06
C GLU A 95 -12.91 -6.06 -2.10
N GLY A 96 -12.48 -5.05 -2.84
CA GLY A 96 -11.42 -5.19 -3.86
C GLY A 96 -10.05 -5.52 -3.28
N PHE A 97 -9.78 -5.22 -2.01
CA PHE A 97 -8.47 -5.49 -1.43
C PHE A 97 -8.18 -6.99 -1.26
N ILE A 98 -9.21 -7.86 -1.24
CA ILE A 98 -9.04 -9.32 -1.18
C ILE A 98 -8.20 -9.86 -2.36
N GLU A 99 -8.22 -9.17 -3.51
CA GLU A 99 -7.43 -9.53 -4.70
C GLU A 99 -5.92 -9.34 -4.51
N ASN A 100 -5.50 -8.77 -3.38
CA ASN A 100 -4.10 -8.60 -2.98
C ASN A 100 -3.75 -9.49 -1.78
N CYS A 101 -4.62 -10.44 -1.44
CA CYS A 101 -4.45 -11.32 -0.28
C CYS A 101 -4.08 -12.74 -0.70
N VAL A 102 -3.32 -13.41 0.17
CA VAL A 102 -2.97 -14.83 0.05
C VAL A 102 -3.53 -15.58 1.25
N VAL A 103 -4.35 -16.58 1.01
CA VAL A 103 -4.90 -17.46 2.05
C VAL A 103 -3.88 -18.55 2.34
N ALA A 104 -3.44 -18.63 3.60
CA ALA A 104 -2.52 -19.66 4.04
C ALA A 104 -3.27 -20.92 4.52
N SER A 105 -2.69 -22.09 4.30
CA SER A 105 -3.18 -23.35 4.87
C SER A 105 -3.08 -23.32 6.40
N VAL A 106 -3.97 -24.04 7.06
CA VAL A 106 -4.06 -24.12 8.53
C VAL A 106 -2.72 -24.48 9.15
N ASP A 107 -1.97 -25.41 8.55
CA ASP A 107 -0.66 -25.85 9.02
C ASP A 107 0.41 -24.75 8.99
N ALA A 108 0.28 -23.78 8.08
CA ALA A 108 1.24 -22.68 7.94
C ALA A 108 0.94 -21.49 8.85
N ILE A 109 -0.32 -21.31 9.29
CA ILE A 109 -0.76 -20.15 10.07
C ILE A 109 0.15 -19.86 11.27
N PRO A 110 0.53 -20.84 12.13
CA PRO A 110 1.39 -20.58 13.29
C PRO A 110 2.72 -19.96 12.87
N PHE A 111 3.38 -20.56 11.88
CA PHE A 111 4.71 -20.16 11.42
C PHE A 111 4.70 -18.79 10.72
N VAL A 112 3.69 -18.54 9.87
CA VAL A 112 3.55 -17.28 9.16
C VAL A 112 3.23 -16.14 10.12
N SER A 113 2.40 -16.40 11.13
CA SER A 113 2.09 -15.44 12.19
C SER A 113 3.32 -15.04 13.01
N GLU A 114 4.33 -15.93 13.14
CA GLU A 114 5.62 -15.64 13.77
C GLU A 114 6.60 -14.91 12.86
N GLY A 115 6.22 -14.62 11.61
CA GLY A 115 7.06 -13.89 10.64
C GLY A 115 7.84 -14.79 9.67
N ARG A 116 7.59 -16.10 9.64
CA ARG A 116 8.22 -17.00 8.67
C ARG A 116 7.57 -16.86 7.31
N SER A 117 8.36 -17.00 6.25
CA SER A 117 7.88 -16.91 4.87
C SER A 117 6.88 -18.00 4.53
N LEU A 118 5.86 -17.66 3.72
CA LEU A 118 4.87 -18.59 3.22
C LEU A 118 5.41 -19.32 1.99
N PHE A 119 5.43 -20.66 2.02
CA PHE A 119 5.80 -21.48 0.86
C PHE A 119 4.61 -21.79 -0.03
N CYS A 120 4.84 -22.01 -1.33
CA CYS A 120 3.80 -22.29 -2.32
C CYS A 120 2.88 -23.45 -1.93
N ARG A 121 3.43 -24.53 -1.38
CA ARG A 121 2.64 -25.69 -0.94
C ARG A 121 1.60 -25.41 0.14
N HIS A 122 1.72 -24.24 0.79
CA HIS A 122 0.84 -23.82 1.87
C HIS A 122 -0.06 -22.63 1.46
N VAL A 123 -0.10 -22.33 0.17
CA VAL A 123 -1.07 -21.37 -0.39
C VAL A 123 -2.32 -22.12 -0.76
N GLU A 124 -3.44 -21.82 -0.11
CA GLU A 124 -4.75 -22.38 -0.46
C GLU A 124 -5.39 -21.62 -1.61
N ARG A 125 -5.34 -20.30 -1.53
CA ARG A 125 -5.89 -19.39 -2.53
C ARG A 125 -5.12 -18.07 -2.51
N CYS A 126 -5.03 -17.41 -3.65
CA CYS A 126 -4.50 -16.07 -3.75
C CYS A 126 -5.37 -15.19 -4.66
N GLY A 127 -5.38 -13.92 -4.39
CA GLY A 127 -6.06 -12.92 -5.20
C GLY A 127 -5.38 -12.73 -6.56
N SER A 128 -6.14 -12.21 -7.51
CA SER A 128 -5.73 -12.12 -8.91
C SER A 128 -4.77 -10.96 -9.21
N ASN A 129 -4.72 -9.93 -8.34
CA ASN A 129 -3.91 -8.72 -8.55
C ASN A 129 -2.46 -8.87 -8.08
N ILE A 130 -2.03 -10.08 -7.70
CA ILE A 130 -0.70 -10.32 -7.13
C ILE A 130 0.33 -10.52 -8.24
N MET A 131 1.35 -9.68 -8.24
CA MET A 131 2.51 -9.73 -9.13
C MET A 131 3.80 -9.89 -8.31
N PRO A 132 4.91 -10.36 -8.90
CA PRO A 132 6.19 -10.38 -8.21
C PRO A 132 6.58 -8.97 -7.74
N GLY A 133 6.97 -8.85 -6.46
CA GLY A 133 7.29 -7.56 -5.84
C GLY A 133 6.10 -6.81 -5.24
N SER A 134 4.84 -7.27 -5.47
CA SER A 134 3.66 -6.67 -4.84
C SER A 134 3.71 -6.85 -3.33
N ASP A 135 3.33 -5.81 -2.60
CA ASP A 135 2.99 -5.94 -1.18
C ASP A 135 1.67 -6.71 -1.04
N VAL A 136 1.65 -7.72 -0.20
CA VAL A 136 0.50 -8.62 -0.03
C VAL A 136 0.20 -8.85 1.45
N ALA A 137 -1.06 -9.09 1.76
CA ALA A 137 -1.49 -9.59 3.06
C ALA A 137 -1.64 -11.11 3.02
N VAL A 138 -1.11 -11.81 4.04
CA VAL A 138 -1.43 -13.22 4.27
C VAL A 138 -2.54 -13.29 5.29
N ILE A 139 -3.60 -14.03 4.95
CA ILE A 139 -4.82 -14.06 5.73
C ILE A 139 -5.22 -15.48 6.15
N ASP A 140 -5.93 -15.55 7.27
CA ASP A 140 -6.69 -16.68 7.75
C ASP A 140 -8.16 -16.25 7.83
N GLY A 141 -9.01 -16.75 6.94
CA GLY A 141 -10.35 -16.24 6.74
C GLY A 141 -10.37 -14.76 6.38
N ARG A 142 -10.80 -13.89 7.27
CA ARG A 142 -10.76 -12.43 7.13
C ARG A 142 -9.74 -11.74 8.04
N LYS A 143 -8.90 -12.51 8.71
CA LYS A 143 -7.88 -11.98 9.62
C LYS A 143 -6.53 -11.92 8.94
N VAL A 144 -5.90 -10.77 8.92
CA VAL A 144 -4.50 -10.62 8.48
C VAL A 144 -3.59 -11.20 9.54
N ILE A 145 -2.79 -12.22 9.16
CA ILE A 145 -1.83 -12.89 10.03
C ILE A 145 -0.39 -12.47 9.76
N ALA A 146 -0.12 -11.97 8.55
CA ALA A 146 1.18 -11.43 8.18
C ALA A 146 1.06 -10.48 6.99
N VAL A 147 2.08 -9.65 6.78
CA VAL A 147 2.28 -8.84 5.59
C VAL A 147 3.67 -9.07 5.02
N GLY A 148 3.80 -8.97 3.72
CA GLY A 148 5.09 -9.23 3.07
C GLY A 148 5.07 -8.88 1.59
N VAL A 149 6.06 -9.41 0.87
CA VAL A 149 6.24 -9.20 -0.56
C VAL A 149 6.08 -10.52 -1.29
N SER A 150 5.26 -10.51 -2.34
CA SER A 150 5.10 -11.65 -3.21
C SER A 150 6.36 -11.89 -4.05
N LEU A 151 6.82 -13.14 -4.14
CA LEU A 151 7.92 -13.53 -5.01
C LEU A 151 7.43 -14.12 -6.35
N LEU A 152 6.16 -14.46 -6.44
CA LEU A 152 5.54 -15.07 -7.61
C LEU A 152 4.24 -14.36 -7.99
N PRO A 153 3.87 -14.35 -9.27
CA PRO A 153 2.54 -13.91 -9.66
C PRO A 153 1.48 -14.92 -9.22
N ALA A 154 0.25 -14.44 -9.01
CA ALA A 154 -0.89 -15.25 -8.58
C ALA A 154 -1.03 -16.59 -9.35
N VAL A 155 -0.90 -16.52 -10.68
CA VAL A 155 -1.06 -17.70 -11.56
C VAL A 155 -0.05 -18.81 -11.31
N LEU A 156 1.10 -18.52 -10.70
CA LEU A 156 2.15 -19.50 -10.39
C LEU A 156 2.11 -19.98 -8.93
N MET A 157 1.55 -19.21 -8.01
CA MET A 157 1.53 -19.57 -6.58
C MET A 157 0.86 -20.92 -6.33
N ASN A 158 -0.26 -21.18 -7.01
CA ASN A 158 -1.02 -22.43 -6.86
C ASN A 158 -0.49 -23.58 -7.74
N ARG A 159 0.46 -23.29 -8.66
CA ARG A 159 1.04 -24.31 -9.55
C ARG A 159 2.32 -24.92 -9.01
N PHE A 160 3.03 -24.20 -8.16
CA PHE A 160 4.30 -24.68 -7.61
C PHE A 160 4.08 -25.33 -6.24
N SER A 161 4.63 -26.51 -6.07
CA SER A 161 4.69 -27.21 -4.77
C SER A 161 5.93 -26.84 -3.95
N ARG A 162 6.90 -26.15 -4.55
CA ARG A 162 8.16 -25.76 -3.90
C ARG A 162 8.43 -24.28 -4.11
N GLY A 163 9.25 -23.71 -3.24
CA GLY A 163 9.64 -22.30 -3.28
C GLY A 163 8.80 -21.42 -2.35
N VAL A 164 9.27 -20.19 -2.18
CA VAL A 164 8.62 -19.19 -1.34
C VAL A 164 7.62 -18.41 -2.20
N ALA A 165 6.36 -18.39 -1.78
CA ALA A 165 5.30 -17.60 -2.39
C ALA A 165 5.34 -16.15 -1.90
N VAL A 166 5.39 -15.99 -0.56
CA VAL A 166 5.44 -14.67 0.09
C VAL A 166 6.62 -14.62 1.06
N LYS A 167 7.51 -13.63 0.85
CA LYS A 167 8.53 -13.27 1.83
C LYS A 167 7.90 -12.37 2.88
N VAL A 168 7.59 -12.94 4.03
CA VAL A 168 6.97 -12.21 5.14
C VAL A 168 7.95 -11.15 5.69
N ARG A 169 7.44 -9.96 5.95
CA ARG A 169 8.15 -8.85 6.57
C ARG A 169 7.74 -8.67 8.02
N GLU A 170 6.45 -8.84 8.32
CA GLU A 170 5.88 -8.69 9.65
C GLU A 170 4.81 -9.76 9.87
N GLY A 171 4.89 -10.50 10.97
CA GLY A 171 3.89 -11.45 11.43
C GLY A 171 3.10 -10.92 12.62
N LEU A 172 1.86 -11.32 12.76
CA LEU A 172 0.97 -10.85 13.83
C LEU A 172 1.53 -11.10 15.23
N ARG A 173 2.26 -12.22 15.42
CA ARG A 173 2.87 -12.60 16.70
C ARG A 173 4.29 -12.06 16.88
N SER A 174 5.01 -11.74 15.81
CA SER A 174 6.36 -11.17 15.90
C SER A 174 6.38 -9.78 16.55
N ARG A 175 5.22 -9.13 16.65
CA ARG A 175 5.04 -7.80 17.28
C ARG A 175 4.90 -7.88 18.80
N SER A 176 4.76 -9.06 19.38
CA SER A 176 4.49 -9.25 20.82
C SER A 176 5.75 -9.47 21.68
N GLU A 177 6.94 -9.48 21.11
CA GLU A 177 8.18 -9.45 21.90
C GLU A 177 8.70 -8.01 22.00
N PRO A 178 8.64 -7.37 23.19
CA PRO A 178 9.42 -6.18 23.42
C PRO A 178 10.91 -6.58 23.31
N THR A 179 11.65 -5.88 22.46
CA THR A 179 13.12 -5.96 22.43
C THR A 179 13.62 -5.79 23.86
N ALA A 180 14.00 -6.88 24.51
CA ALA A 180 14.76 -6.83 25.75
C ALA A 180 16.05 -6.08 25.44
N ASP A 181 16.21 -4.92 26.07
CA ASP A 181 17.42 -4.13 26.04
C ASP A 181 18.63 -5.04 26.28
N LYS A 182 19.49 -5.14 25.28
CA LYS A 182 20.85 -5.59 25.48
C LYS A 182 21.66 -4.40 25.96
N ASN A 183 21.81 -4.34 27.29
CA ASN A 183 22.89 -3.61 27.96
C ASN A 183 24.26 -4.06 27.46
#